data_7cac7618823e41fe5a7665c318ef25d1
#
_entry.id   7cac7618823e41fe5a7665c318ef25d1
#
_cell.length_a   1.000
_cell.length_b   1.000
_cell.length_c   1.000
_cell.angle_alpha   90.00
_cell.angle_beta   90.00
_cell.angle_gamma   90.00
#
_symmetry.space_group_name_H-M   'P 1'
#
loop_
_entity.id
_entity.type
_entity.pdbx_description
1 polymer ?
#
loop_
_entity_poly.entity_id
_entity_poly.type
_entity_poly.pdbx_seq_one_letter_code
_entity_poly.pdbx_strand_id
1 'polypeptide(L)'
;MVLEQVAFDIETTGFNVDDEVTTVGFAVPMGVRVFVQTGERDAPGIESAVESEVSETLVRVSAHASESELLAAVSEFVAERIRDDMLLVAYNGERWNGGFDVPFLRTRYAQRDLAWPFVDVPYADVMPLVTDRFNTTVDGTEQGDLVTAYDVLCDGSYGDLDPFDDSAEAVAAFEDGRFAELVLHNVADVLRTRALGRVAERYCSKSEFKVKSLTPTRSI
;
A
#
# COMPACT_ATOMS: atom_id res chain seq x y z
N MET A 1 -5.89 9.31 22.30
CA MET A 1 -6.36 8.06 21.70
C MET A 1 -5.29 7.67 20.68
N VAL A 2 -4.79 6.47 20.73
CA VAL A 2 -3.90 5.94 19.69
C VAL A 2 -4.84 5.37 18.63
N LEU A 3 -4.69 5.78 17.38
CA LEU A 3 -5.47 5.22 16.27
C LEU A 3 -4.81 3.91 15.83
N GLU A 4 -5.62 2.91 15.50
CA GLU A 4 -5.09 1.67 14.91
C GLU A 4 -4.57 1.95 13.50
N GLN A 5 -3.33 1.57 13.22
CA GLN A 5 -2.73 1.83 11.90
C GLN A 5 -3.17 0.79 10.88
N VAL A 6 -3.54 1.27 9.70
CA VAL A 6 -3.78 0.49 8.48
C VAL A 6 -2.83 0.98 7.42
N ALA A 7 -1.83 0.19 7.08
CA ALA A 7 -0.93 0.54 5.98
C ALA A 7 -1.57 0.17 4.65
N PHE A 8 -1.39 1.00 3.62
CA PHE A 8 -1.81 0.69 2.26
C PHE A 8 -0.72 1.03 1.25
N ASP A 9 -0.76 0.37 0.13
CA ASP A 9 0.15 0.50 -0.99
C ASP A 9 -0.55 0.07 -2.28
N ILE A 10 -0.09 0.55 -3.45
CA ILE A 10 -0.63 0.20 -4.76
C ILE A 10 0.46 -0.21 -5.75
N GLU A 11 0.10 -1.15 -6.65
CA GLU A 11 0.87 -1.41 -7.86
C GLU A 11 0.11 -0.93 -9.10
N THR A 12 0.86 -0.60 -10.15
CA THR A 12 0.30 -0.04 -11.39
C THR A 12 1.00 -0.59 -12.62
N THR A 13 0.42 -0.39 -13.80
CA THR A 13 1.08 -0.72 -15.08
C THR A 13 2.14 0.29 -15.47
N GLY A 14 2.30 1.39 -14.72
CA GLY A 14 3.27 2.45 -14.96
C GLY A 14 2.83 3.78 -14.35
N PHE A 15 3.43 4.89 -14.79
CA PHE A 15 3.25 6.21 -14.17
C PHE A 15 2.49 7.21 -15.05
N ASN A 16 2.03 6.80 -16.23
CA ASN A 16 1.31 7.69 -17.13
C ASN A 16 -0.16 7.83 -16.71
N VAL A 17 -0.82 8.84 -17.22
CA VAL A 17 -2.23 9.11 -16.93
C VAL A 17 -3.18 8.00 -17.42
N ASP A 18 -2.75 7.24 -18.42
CA ASP A 18 -3.51 6.12 -19.00
C ASP A 18 -3.16 4.76 -18.36
N ASP A 19 -2.13 4.73 -17.51
CA ASP A 19 -1.77 3.51 -16.77
C ASP A 19 -2.81 3.18 -15.70
N GLU A 20 -2.93 1.90 -15.37
CA GLU A 20 -3.98 1.38 -14.49
C GLU A 20 -3.43 0.86 -13.17
N VAL A 21 -4.25 0.90 -12.13
CA VAL A 21 -3.98 0.20 -10.86
C VAL A 21 -4.10 -1.30 -11.09
N THR A 22 -3.05 -2.04 -10.75
CA THR A 22 -3.04 -3.51 -10.84
C THR A 22 -3.33 -4.18 -9.52
N THR A 23 -2.87 -3.57 -8.41
CA THR A 23 -3.02 -4.11 -7.06
C THR A 23 -3.27 -2.99 -6.06
N VAL A 24 -4.10 -3.25 -5.06
CA VAL A 24 -4.25 -2.41 -3.86
C VAL A 24 -4.21 -3.31 -2.64
N GLY A 25 -3.25 -3.08 -1.75
CA GLY A 25 -3.07 -3.81 -0.51
C GLY A 25 -3.35 -2.98 0.73
N PHE A 26 -3.85 -3.65 1.76
CA PHE A 26 -4.06 -3.08 3.09
C PHE A 26 -3.53 -4.02 4.16
N ALA A 27 -2.58 -3.58 4.96
CA ALA A 27 -2.20 -4.28 6.18
C ALA A 27 -3.07 -3.79 7.33
N VAL A 28 -4.08 -4.57 7.67
CA VAL A 28 -5.03 -4.33 8.77
C VAL A 28 -4.57 -5.04 10.04
N PRO A 29 -5.16 -4.75 11.22
CA PRO A 29 -4.74 -5.37 12.49
C PRO A 29 -4.66 -6.89 12.49
N MET A 30 -5.55 -7.55 11.77
CA MET A 30 -5.67 -9.01 11.74
C MET A 30 -4.98 -9.69 10.54
N GLY A 31 -4.29 -8.96 9.67
CA GLY A 31 -3.65 -9.53 8.50
C GLY A 31 -3.50 -8.57 7.34
N VAL A 32 -3.49 -9.10 6.14
CA VAL A 32 -3.38 -8.33 4.90
C VAL A 32 -4.58 -8.63 3.99
N ARG A 33 -5.14 -7.60 3.40
CA ARG A 33 -6.17 -7.67 2.38
C ARG A 33 -5.63 -7.12 1.08
N VAL A 34 -5.67 -7.90 0.00
CA VAL A 34 -5.20 -7.50 -1.33
C VAL A 34 -6.31 -7.64 -2.36
N PHE A 35 -6.40 -6.64 -3.22
CA PHE A 35 -7.23 -6.61 -4.41
C PHE A 35 -6.32 -6.57 -5.62
N VAL A 36 -6.45 -7.50 -6.55
CA VAL A 36 -5.64 -7.56 -7.77
C VAL A 36 -6.54 -7.63 -8.99
N GLN A 37 -6.26 -6.82 -10.03
CA GLN A 37 -6.89 -7.02 -11.32
C GLN A 37 -6.07 -7.99 -12.18
N THR A 38 -6.75 -8.74 -13.04
CA THR A 38 -6.11 -9.74 -13.91
C THR A 38 -6.10 -9.35 -15.40
N GLY A 39 -6.72 -8.22 -15.76
CA GLY A 39 -6.87 -7.83 -17.17
C GLY A 39 -7.64 -8.89 -17.97
N GLU A 40 -8.76 -9.37 -17.42
CA GLU A 40 -9.65 -10.41 -17.99
C GLU A 40 -8.96 -11.80 -18.17
N ARG A 41 -7.74 -12.00 -17.61
CA ARG A 41 -7.05 -13.29 -17.66
C ARG A 41 -7.56 -14.22 -16.55
N ASP A 42 -7.59 -15.51 -16.84
CA ASP A 42 -7.89 -16.53 -15.83
C ASP A 42 -6.71 -16.69 -14.88
N ALA A 43 -6.95 -16.58 -13.59
CA ALA A 43 -5.90 -16.58 -12.57
C ALA A 43 -6.34 -17.33 -11.31
N PRO A 44 -6.54 -18.64 -11.40
CA PRO A 44 -6.98 -19.44 -10.26
C PRO A 44 -5.87 -19.58 -9.22
N GLY A 45 -6.26 -19.63 -7.95
CA GLY A 45 -5.36 -20.06 -6.88
C GLY A 45 -4.36 -19.01 -6.39
N ILE A 46 -4.49 -17.72 -6.75
CA ILE A 46 -3.59 -16.65 -6.30
C ILE A 46 -3.54 -16.61 -4.77
N GLU A 47 -4.69 -16.59 -4.07
CA GLU A 47 -4.74 -16.54 -2.61
C GLU A 47 -3.98 -17.71 -1.99
N SER A 48 -4.19 -18.93 -2.46
CA SER A 48 -3.52 -20.12 -1.91
C SER A 48 -2.01 -20.10 -2.17
N ALA A 49 -1.57 -19.61 -3.31
CA ALA A 49 -0.16 -19.46 -3.62
C ALA A 49 0.50 -18.44 -2.67
N VAL A 50 -0.13 -17.30 -2.46
CA VAL A 50 0.36 -16.27 -1.53
C VAL A 50 0.34 -16.77 -0.07
N GLU A 51 -0.75 -17.43 0.37
CA GLU A 51 -0.83 -18.00 1.72
C GLU A 51 0.27 -19.03 2.02
N SER A 52 0.78 -19.72 1.01
CA SER A 52 1.87 -20.69 1.19
C SER A 52 3.22 -20.06 1.50
N GLU A 53 3.44 -18.82 1.05
CA GLU A 53 4.68 -18.05 1.26
C GLU A 53 4.64 -17.20 2.54
N VAL A 54 3.45 -16.81 2.99
CA VAL A 54 3.27 -15.92 4.15
C VAL A 54 2.88 -16.73 5.38
N SER A 55 3.86 -17.17 6.17
CA SER A 55 3.63 -18.12 7.26
C SER A 55 3.00 -17.56 8.53
N GLU A 56 3.15 -16.27 8.82
CA GLU A 56 2.77 -15.67 10.13
C GLU A 56 1.64 -14.64 10.04
N THR A 57 1.16 -14.33 8.85
CA THR A 57 0.15 -13.30 8.63
C THR A 57 -1.00 -13.84 7.80
N LEU A 58 -2.23 -13.67 8.26
CA LEU A 58 -3.39 -14.00 7.47
C LEU A 58 -3.46 -13.09 6.24
N VAL A 59 -3.47 -13.67 5.05
CA VAL A 59 -3.64 -12.92 3.80
C VAL A 59 -4.97 -13.28 3.17
N ARG A 60 -5.67 -12.31 2.63
CA ARG A 60 -6.89 -12.49 1.84
C ARG A 60 -6.75 -11.74 0.53
N VAL A 61 -6.91 -12.46 -0.56
CA VAL A 61 -6.78 -11.92 -1.93
C VAL A 61 -8.12 -12.05 -2.65
N SER A 62 -8.50 -11.03 -3.40
CA SER A 62 -9.57 -11.14 -4.40
C SER A 62 -9.08 -10.68 -5.76
N ALA A 63 -9.31 -11.52 -6.75
CA ALA A 63 -9.02 -11.22 -8.14
C ALA A 63 -10.26 -10.59 -8.82
N HIS A 64 -10.01 -9.58 -9.63
CA HIS A 64 -11.01 -8.82 -10.37
C HIS A 64 -10.64 -8.80 -11.86
N ALA A 65 -11.61 -8.85 -12.75
CA ALA A 65 -11.33 -8.88 -14.18
C ALA A 65 -10.74 -7.56 -14.70
N SER A 66 -11.11 -6.44 -14.09
CA SER A 66 -10.72 -5.10 -14.53
C SER A 66 -10.39 -4.16 -13.37
N GLU A 67 -9.69 -3.05 -13.67
CA GLU A 67 -9.45 -1.98 -12.71
C GLU A 67 -10.76 -1.41 -12.12
N SER A 68 -11.81 -1.27 -12.93
CA SER A 68 -13.09 -0.74 -12.44
C SER A 68 -13.72 -1.64 -11.37
N GLU A 69 -13.66 -2.96 -11.55
CA GLU A 69 -14.11 -3.92 -10.55
C GLU A 69 -13.24 -3.90 -9.30
N LEU A 70 -11.92 -3.81 -9.48
CA LEU A 70 -10.97 -3.68 -8.38
C LEU A 70 -11.27 -2.44 -7.54
N LEU A 71 -11.38 -1.26 -8.15
CA LEU A 71 -11.65 0.00 -7.46
C LEU A 71 -13.02 0.01 -6.76
N ALA A 72 -14.04 -0.62 -7.34
CA ALA A 72 -15.34 -0.80 -6.70
C ALA A 72 -15.23 -1.68 -5.44
N ALA A 73 -14.52 -2.80 -5.53
CA ALA A 73 -14.29 -3.69 -4.38
C ALA A 73 -13.45 -3.04 -3.28
N VAL A 74 -12.46 -2.23 -3.65
CA VAL A 74 -11.70 -1.40 -2.70
C VAL A 74 -12.62 -0.42 -1.99
N SER A 75 -13.53 0.24 -2.72
CA SER A 75 -14.48 1.19 -2.13
C SER A 75 -15.42 0.52 -1.12
N GLU A 76 -15.94 -0.65 -1.43
CA GLU A 76 -16.76 -1.45 -0.51
C GLU A 76 -15.98 -1.83 0.75
N PHE A 77 -14.75 -2.33 0.58
CA PHE A 77 -13.89 -2.70 1.71
C PHE A 77 -13.58 -1.50 2.61
N VAL A 78 -13.21 -0.36 2.03
CA VAL A 78 -12.93 0.85 2.80
C VAL A 78 -14.15 1.28 3.59
N ALA A 79 -15.33 1.34 2.96
CA ALA A 79 -16.58 1.72 3.61
C ALA A 79 -16.97 0.78 4.77
N GLU A 80 -16.69 -0.52 4.64
CA GLU A 80 -17.05 -1.51 5.65
C GLU A 80 -16.03 -1.66 6.78
N ARG A 81 -14.75 -1.47 6.50
CA ARG A 81 -13.65 -1.89 7.38
C ARG A 81 -12.75 -0.78 7.87
N ILE A 82 -12.58 0.30 7.11
CA ILE A 82 -11.73 1.43 7.48
C ILE A 82 -12.61 2.52 8.10
N ARG A 83 -12.34 2.87 9.36
CA ARG A 83 -13.16 3.78 10.14
C ARG A 83 -12.35 4.98 10.63
N ASP A 84 -13.04 5.97 11.16
CA ASP A 84 -12.48 7.20 11.71
C ASP A 84 -11.60 7.00 12.96
N ASP A 85 -11.69 5.83 13.62
CA ASP A 85 -10.81 5.41 14.71
C ASP A 85 -9.50 4.74 14.25
N MET A 86 -9.29 4.64 12.93
CA MET A 86 -8.08 4.12 12.28
C MET A 86 -7.26 5.23 11.65
N LEU A 87 -5.95 5.02 11.54
CA LEU A 87 -5.02 5.88 10.82
C LEU A 87 -4.54 5.15 9.55
N LEU A 88 -4.95 5.62 8.40
CA LEU A 88 -4.41 5.14 7.13
C LEU A 88 -2.98 5.66 6.98
N VAL A 89 -2.03 4.78 6.72
CA VAL A 89 -0.64 5.14 6.50
C VAL A 89 -0.12 4.60 5.17
N ALA A 90 0.66 5.39 4.47
CA ALA A 90 1.41 4.99 3.28
C ALA A 90 2.88 5.33 3.46
N TYR A 91 3.75 4.74 2.66
CA TYR A 91 5.15 5.13 2.54
C TYR A 91 5.37 5.82 1.21
N ASN A 92 5.67 7.13 1.23
CA ASN A 92 5.82 7.95 0.03
C ASN A 92 4.54 8.05 -0.84
N GLY A 93 3.37 7.93 -0.23
CA GLY A 93 2.09 7.84 -0.95
C GLY A 93 1.40 9.17 -1.26
N GLU A 94 1.95 10.33 -0.80
CA GLU A 94 1.16 11.57 -0.77
C GLU A 94 1.34 12.47 -1.99
N ARG A 95 2.53 12.51 -2.61
CA ARG A 95 2.90 13.52 -3.60
C ARG A 95 3.33 12.90 -4.92
N TRP A 96 2.80 13.41 -6.02
CA TRP A 96 3.35 13.13 -7.33
C TRP A 96 4.83 13.56 -7.41
N ASN A 97 5.74 12.73 -7.93
CA ASN A 97 7.20 12.88 -7.96
C ASN A 97 7.94 12.81 -6.59
N GLY A 98 7.26 12.53 -5.54
CA GLY A 98 7.84 12.29 -4.22
C GLY A 98 6.97 11.33 -3.43
N GLY A 99 5.90 10.86 -4.02
CA GLY A 99 4.94 9.88 -3.56
C GLY A 99 3.85 9.75 -4.60
N PHE A 100 3.21 8.62 -4.67
CA PHE A 100 2.53 8.23 -5.88
C PHE A 100 1.09 7.75 -5.66
N ASP A 101 0.83 6.98 -4.62
CA ASP A 101 -0.40 6.19 -4.46
C ASP A 101 -1.67 7.05 -4.43
N VAL A 102 -1.73 8.03 -3.54
CA VAL A 102 -2.93 8.86 -3.38
C VAL A 102 -3.22 9.71 -4.63
N PRO A 103 -2.24 10.42 -5.23
CA PRO A 103 -2.45 11.11 -6.50
C PRO A 103 -2.90 10.21 -7.64
N PHE A 104 -2.31 9.02 -7.76
CA PHE A 104 -2.67 8.08 -8.81
C PHE A 104 -4.10 7.56 -8.63
N LEU A 105 -4.43 7.05 -7.43
CA LEU A 105 -5.78 6.61 -7.10
C LEU A 105 -6.82 7.70 -7.37
N ARG A 106 -6.58 8.95 -6.95
CA ARG A 106 -7.49 10.07 -7.23
C ARG A 106 -7.76 10.25 -8.71
N THR A 107 -6.70 10.13 -9.54
CA THR A 107 -6.84 10.23 -11.00
C THR A 107 -7.70 9.09 -11.52
N ARG A 108 -7.46 7.86 -11.09
CA ARG A 108 -8.22 6.69 -11.55
C ARG A 108 -9.69 6.77 -11.14
N TYR A 109 -9.98 7.10 -9.87
CA TYR A 109 -11.35 7.30 -9.40
C TYR A 109 -12.08 8.40 -10.18
N ALA A 110 -11.42 9.54 -10.44
CA ALA A 110 -12.00 10.63 -11.21
C ALA A 110 -12.28 10.25 -12.68
N GLN A 111 -11.36 9.54 -13.34
CA GLN A 111 -11.54 9.09 -14.72
C GLN A 111 -12.64 8.04 -14.89
N ARG A 112 -12.91 7.25 -13.83
CA ARG A 112 -13.94 6.20 -13.81
C ARG A 112 -15.29 6.70 -13.27
N ASP A 113 -15.39 7.98 -12.90
CA ASP A 113 -16.59 8.58 -12.27
C ASP A 113 -17.03 7.79 -11.01
N LEU A 114 -16.06 7.32 -10.22
CA LEU A 114 -16.28 6.60 -8.98
C LEU A 114 -16.16 7.57 -7.79
N ALA A 115 -17.00 7.36 -6.77
CA ALA A 115 -16.89 8.11 -5.52
C ALA A 115 -15.57 7.78 -4.81
N TRP A 116 -14.90 8.82 -4.28
CA TRP A 116 -13.67 8.67 -3.50
C TRP A 116 -13.95 7.92 -2.20
N PRO A 117 -13.26 6.80 -1.91
CA PRO A 117 -13.62 5.94 -0.78
C PRO A 117 -13.08 6.41 0.57
N PHE A 118 -11.99 7.17 0.61
CA PHE A 118 -11.33 7.57 1.86
C PHE A 118 -11.97 8.84 2.45
N VAL A 119 -13.23 8.68 2.89
CA VAL A 119 -14.01 9.74 3.54
C VAL A 119 -13.93 9.54 5.05
N ASP A 120 -13.63 10.63 5.78
CA ASP A 120 -13.51 10.66 7.25
C ASP A 120 -12.44 9.70 7.83
N VAL A 121 -11.49 9.27 7.00
CA VAL A 121 -10.35 8.46 7.41
C VAL A 121 -9.12 9.35 7.62
N PRO A 122 -8.54 9.40 8.84
CA PRO A 122 -7.27 10.07 9.06
C PRO A 122 -6.15 9.41 8.26
N TYR A 123 -5.25 10.21 7.70
CA TYR A 123 -4.14 9.76 6.86
C TYR A 123 -2.81 10.38 7.27
N ALA A 124 -1.73 9.61 7.19
CA ALA A 124 -0.36 10.09 7.31
C ALA A 124 0.58 9.38 6.33
N ASP A 125 1.50 10.15 5.74
CA ASP A 125 2.64 9.59 5.01
C ASP A 125 3.79 9.34 5.99
N VAL A 126 4.27 8.11 6.07
CA VAL A 126 5.29 7.70 7.04
C VAL A 126 6.70 7.99 6.54
N MET A 127 6.95 8.06 5.24
CA MET A 127 8.29 8.34 4.72
C MET A 127 8.92 9.63 5.29
N PRO A 128 8.23 10.79 5.32
CA PRO A 128 8.81 12.00 5.91
C PRO A 128 9.12 11.87 7.42
N LEU A 129 8.38 11.02 8.14
CA LEU A 129 8.71 10.73 9.53
C LEU A 129 10.00 9.93 9.64
N VAL A 130 10.16 8.93 8.79
CA VAL A 130 11.36 8.08 8.77
C VAL A 130 12.57 8.90 8.39
N THR A 131 12.54 9.61 7.27
CA THR A 131 13.70 10.37 6.77
C THR A 131 14.05 11.59 7.62
N ASP A 132 13.06 12.26 8.22
CA ASP A 132 13.29 13.47 9.02
C ASP A 132 13.66 13.17 10.49
N ARG A 133 13.29 11.99 11.03
CA ARG A 133 13.34 11.69 12.47
C ARG A 133 14.28 10.56 12.86
N PHE A 134 14.69 9.74 11.89
CA PHE A 134 15.60 8.63 12.13
C PHE A 134 16.85 8.77 11.28
N ASN A 135 17.98 8.25 11.77
CA ASN A 135 19.18 8.15 10.96
C ASN A 135 19.15 6.85 10.15
N THR A 136 18.90 6.98 8.85
CA THR A 136 18.88 5.87 7.88
C THR A 136 20.14 5.87 6.99
N THR A 137 21.24 6.46 7.45
CA THR A 137 22.49 6.53 6.68
C THR A 137 23.18 5.17 6.65
N VAL A 138 23.36 4.62 5.45
CA VAL A 138 24.10 3.39 5.18
C VAL A 138 25.28 3.74 4.26
N ASP A 139 26.49 3.33 4.64
CA ASP A 139 27.73 3.60 3.89
C ASP A 139 27.94 5.09 3.52
N GLY A 140 27.52 5.98 4.43
CA GLY A 140 27.67 7.43 4.27
C GLY A 140 26.62 8.10 3.38
N THR A 141 25.61 7.35 2.91
CA THR A 141 24.50 7.86 2.09
C THR A 141 23.18 7.71 2.86
N GLU A 142 22.41 8.79 2.94
CA GLU A 142 21.07 8.77 3.51
C GLU A 142 20.12 7.98 2.58
N GLN A 143 19.40 7.04 3.16
CA GLN A 143 18.46 6.15 2.46
C GLN A 143 17.03 6.53 2.82
N GLY A 144 16.16 6.61 1.81
CA GLY A 144 14.77 6.99 2.01
C GLY A 144 13.78 6.04 1.31
N ASP A 145 14.27 4.99 0.64
CA ASP A 145 13.41 3.96 0.07
C ASP A 145 12.85 3.03 1.16
N LEU A 146 11.71 2.40 0.85
CA LEU A 146 10.96 1.59 1.82
C LEU A 146 11.78 0.39 2.33
N VAL A 147 12.45 -0.32 1.42
CA VAL A 147 13.18 -1.56 1.73
C VAL A 147 14.35 -1.26 2.66
N THR A 148 15.22 -0.32 2.27
CA THR A 148 16.40 0.03 3.06
C THR A 148 16.01 0.66 4.41
N ALA A 149 14.99 1.52 4.45
CA ALA A 149 14.51 2.10 5.70
C ALA A 149 13.97 1.02 6.64
N TYR A 150 13.24 0.03 6.10
CA TYR A 150 12.75 -1.11 6.86
C TYR A 150 13.90 -1.97 7.42
N ASP A 151 14.90 -2.28 6.62
CA ASP A 151 16.06 -3.09 7.04
C ASP A 151 16.88 -2.40 8.13
N VAL A 152 16.99 -1.06 8.06
CA VAL A 152 17.72 -0.28 9.08
C VAL A 152 16.96 -0.19 10.40
N LEU A 153 15.64 -0.04 10.38
CA LEU A 153 14.84 0.30 11.56
C LEU A 153 14.04 -0.87 12.14
N CYS A 154 13.93 -1.97 11.40
CA CYS A 154 13.16 -3.15 11.77
C CYS A 154 14.06 -4.39 11.75
N ASP A 155 13.46 -5.57 11.97
CA ASP A 155 14.20 -6.84 12.12
C ASP A 155 14.47 -7.60 10.81
N GLY A 156 14.05 -7.04 9.67
CA GLY A 156 14.25 -7.63 8.34
C GLY A 156 13.36 -8.83 8.01
N SER A 157 12.40 -9.19 8.87
CA SER A 157 11.60 -10.42 8.74
C SER A 157 10.75 -10.53 7.45
N TYR A 158 10.53 -9.42 6.74
CA TYR A 158 9.80 -9.40 5.46
C TYR A 158 10.71 -9.26 4.23
N GLY A 159 12.03 -9.32 4.40
CA GLY A 159 12.99 -9.18 3.30
C GLY A 159 12.83 -10.29 2.26
N ASP A 160 12.75 -11.53 2.72
CA ASP A 160 12.65 -12.72 1.85
C ASP A 160 11.25 -12.91 1.24
N LEU A 161 10.25 -12.11 1.63
CA LEU A 161 8.89 -12.25 1.13
C LEU A 161 8.70 -11.63 -0.26
N ASP A 162 9.47 -10.60 -0.57
CA ASP A 162 9.39 -9.89 -1.84
C ASP A 162 10.10 -10.67 -2.94
N PRO A 163 9.39 -11.07 -4.02
CA PRO A 163 10.02 -11.81 -5.10
C PRO A 163 10.83 -10.94 -6.07
N PHE A 164 10.81 -9.61 -5.91
CA PHE A 164 11.42 -8.66 -6.84
C PHE A 164 12.57 -7.88 -6.21
N ASP A 165 13.61 -7.67 -7.00
CA ASP A 165 14.73 -6.79 -6.64
C ASP A 165 14.47 -5.33 -7.03
N ASP A 166 13.56 -5.11 -7.99
CA ASP A 166 13.20 -3.78 -8.53
C ASP A 166 11.69 -3.70 -8.73
N SER A 167 11.07 -2.61 -8.30
CA SER A 167 9.63 -2.36 -8.49
C SER A 167 9.19 -2.32 -9.97
N ALA A 168 10.10 -2.11 -10.92
CA ALA A 168 9.79 -2.27 -12.34
C ALA A 168 9.42 -3.71 -12.72
N GLU A 169 9.85 -4.71 -11.93
CA GLU A 169 9.48 -6.10 -12.13
C GLU A 169 8.01 -6.38 -11.85
N ALA A 170 7.36 -5.57 -11.00
CA ALA A 170 5.93 -5.66 -10.73
C ALA A 170 5.10 -5.41 -12.00
N VAL A 171 5.50 -4.45 -12.84
CA VAL A 171 4.87 -4.18 -14.14
C VAL A 171 5.01 -5.40 -15.06
N ALA A 172 6.22 -5.95 -15.18
CA ALA A 172 6.47 -7.15 -15.99
C ALA A 172 5.69 -8.37 -15.45
N ALA A 173 5.60 -8.53 -14.14
CA ALA A 173 4.82 -9.60 -13.51
C ALA A 173 3.33 -9.51 -13.87
N PHE A 174 2.77 -8.29 -13.89
CA PHE A 174 1.39 -8.10 -14.35
C PHE A 174 1.25 -8.46 -15.83
N GLU A 175 2.13 -7.99 -16.71
CA GLU A 175 2.10 -8.27 -18.15
C GLU A 175 2.21 -9.78 -18.45
N ASP A 176 3.07 -10.48 -17.71
CA ASP A 176 3.31 -11.92 -17.85
C ASP A 176 2.24 -12.80 -17.16
N GLY A 177 1.32 -12.21 -16.37
CA GLY A 177 0.32 -12.96 -15.60
C GLY A 177 0.86 -13.64 -14.34
N ARG A 178 2.02 -13.19 -13.81
CA ARG A 178 2.63 -13.67 -12.56
C ARG A 178 1.97 -13.00 -11.35
N PHE A 179 0.63 -13.13 -11.26
CA PHE A 179 -0.19 -12.40 -10.27
C PHE A 179 0.13 -12.74 -8.83
N ALA A 180 0.52 -13.97 -8.52
CA ALA A 180 0.89 -14.35 -7.15
C ALA A 180 2.16 -13.61 -6.70
N GLU A 181 3.16 -13.46 -7.56
CA GLU A 181 4.38 -12.71 -7.29
C GLU A 181 4.08 -11.21 -7.13
N LEU A 182 3.25 -10.64 -8.01
CA LEU A 182 2.79 -9.25 -7.89
C LEU A 182 2.08 -8.99 -6.56
N VAL A 183 1.21 -9.91 -6.12
CA VAL A 183 0.52 -9.81 -4.83
C VAL A 183 1.51 -9.96 -3.67
N LEU A 184 2.50 -10.86 -3.75
CA LEU A 184 3.53 -11.02 -2.71
C LEU A 184 4.36 -9.76 -2.54
N HIS A 185 4.75 -9.10 -3.62
CA HIS A 185 5.44 -7.81 -3.59
C HIS A 185 4.63 -6.77 -2.81
N ASN A 186 3.37 -6.55 -3.21
CA ASN A 186 2.49 -5.62 -2.51
C ASN A 186 2.25 -6.00 -1.03
N VAL A 187 2.14 -7.31 -0.71
CA VAL A 187 2.06 -7.80 0.69
C VAL A 187 3.31 -7.41 1.47
N ALA A 188 4.50 -7.57 0.89
CA ALA A 188 5.75 -7.18 1.53
C ALA A 188 5.76 -5.68 1.84
N ASP A 189 5.36 -4.84 0.89
CA ASP A 189 5.39 -3.39 1.01
C ASP A 189 4.38 -2.85 2.03
N VAL A 190 3.15 -3.36 2.08
CA VAL A 190 2.21 -2.95 3.14
C VAL A 190 2.65 -3.43 4.52
N LEU A 191 3.33 -4.58 4.64
CA LEU A 191 3.86 -5.06 5.92
C LEU A 191 5.06 -4.24 6.38
N ARG A 192 5.99 -3.90 5.48
CA ARG A 192 7.13 -2.99 5.73
C ARG A 192 6.63 -1.60 6.16
N THR A 193 5.67 -1.04 5.43
CA THR A 193 5.04 0.25 5.74
C THR A 193 4.40 0.25 7.11
N ARG A 194 3.65 -0.81 7.47
CA ARG A 194 3.07 -0.96 8.80
C ARG A 194 4.13 -1.07 9.90
N ALA A 195 5.20 -1.80 9.66
CA ALA A 195 6.29 -1.94 10.63
C ALA A 195 6.96 -0.59 10.90
N LEU A 196 7.30 0.18 9.86
CA LEU A 196 7.86 1.53 9.98
C LEU A 196 6.87 2.50 10.66
N GLY A 197 5.59 2.41 10.35
CA GLY A 197 4.55 3.17 11.03
C GLY A 197 4.50 2.91 12.54
N ARG A 198 4.66 1.65 12.97
CA ARG A 198 4.75 1.27 14.39
C ARG A 198 6.04 1.76 15.05
N VAL A 199 7.16 1.74 14.33
CA VAL A 199 8.41 2.35 14.82
C VAL A 199 8.20 3.85 15.03
N ALA A 200 7.62 4.54 14.06
CA ALA A 200 7.30 5.96 14.18
C ALA A 200 6.34 6.23 15.35
N GLU A 201 5.30 5.43 15.54
CA GLU A 201 4.36 5.56 16.67
C GLU A 201 5.06 5.45 18.02
N ARG A 202 6.06 4.59 18.11
CA ARG A 202 6.80 4.35 19.34
C ARG A 202 7.76 5.50 19.72
N TYR A 203 8.34 6.16 18.72
CA TYR A 203 9.43 7.11 18.93
C TYR A 203 9.13 8.55 18.55
N CYS A 204 8.10 8.80 17.74
CA CYS A 204 7.69 10.13 17.31
C CYS A 204 6.47 10.62 18.10
N SER A 205 6.34 11.94 18.24
CA SER A 205 5.16 12.54 18.85
C SER A 205 3.96 12.54 17.85
N LYS A 206 2.74 12.62 18.37
CA LYS A 206 1.52 12.69 17.55
C LYS A 206 1.53 13.85 16.55
N SER A 207 2.13 14.99 16.92
CA SER A 207 2.20 16.16 16.05
C SER A 207 3.14 15.98 14.86
N GLU A 208 4.10 15.07 14.97
CA GLU A 208 5.06 14.79 13.90
C GLU A 208 4.42 13.96 12.78
N PHE A 209 3.41 13.17 13.06
CA PHE A 209 2.66 12.43 12.03
C PHE A 209 1.94 13.33 11.02
N LYS A 210 1.73 14.62 11.35
CA LYS A 210 1.07 15.57 10.45
C LYS A 210 -0.22 15.00 9.82
N VAL A 211 -1.04 14.33 10.66
CA VAL A 211 -2.26 13.66 10.23
C VAL A 211 -3.14 14.61 9.43
N LYS A 212 -3.61 14.14 8.28
CA LYS A 212 -4.44 14.87 7.32
C LYS A 212 -5.77 14.16 7.11
N SER A 213 -6.70 14.83 6.47
CA SER A 213 -7.92 14.23 5.95
C SER A 213 -7.80 14.07 4.43
N LEU A 214 -8.20 12.91 3.94
CA LEU A 214 -8.37 12.66 2.50
C LEU A 214 -9.81 12.97 2.04
N THR A 215 -10.69 13.37 2.96
CA THR A 215 -12.10 13.67 2.70
C THR A 215 -12.25 14.79 1.68
N PRO A 216 -13.00 14.59 0.59
CA PRO A 216 -13.29 15.64 -0.38
C PRO A 216 -14.07 16.79 0.22
N THR A 217 -13.89 18.00 -0.31
CA THR A 217 -14.66 19.19 0.10
C THR A 217 -16.14 19.14 -0.34
N ARG A 218 -16.48 18.24 -1.27
CA ARG A 218 -17.84 17.90 -1.67
C ARG A 218 -17.97 16.39 -1.80
N SER A 219 -18.99 15.84 -1.15
CA SER A 219 -19.47 14.49 -1.45
C SER A 219 -20.29 14.55 -2.75
N ILE A 220 -20.07 13.63 -3.65
CA ILE A 220 -20.89 13.42 -4.86
C ILE A 220 -22.10 12.59 -4.47
#